data_839c8565cfdefa571d0858e75df2182b
#
_entry.id   839c8565cfdefa571d0858e75df2182b
#
_cell.length_a   1.000
_cell.length_b   1.000
_cell.length_c   1.000
_cell.angle_alpha   90.00
_cell.angle_beta   90.00
_cell.angle_gamma   90.00
#
_symmetry.space_group_name_H-M   'P 1'
#
loop_
_entity.id
_entity.type
_entity.pdbx_description
1 polymer ?
#
loop_
_entity_poly.entity_id
_entity_poly.type
_entity_poly.pdbx_seq_one_letter_code
_entity_poly.pdbx_strand_id
1 'polypeptide(L)'
;MLRQTWLGTALIAASAVVFSTAGLFTRLIDLDAWTMLFWRGLFGGLSVAGYVVWREGRGAPATLRAIGRDGLLVALCSALATVCFINALRLTSVADVLVIGATAPFLTAAMAWALLGEREDMTTLIASLMAVLGVVVMVGGVQEEGRLLGNLLALGMTGFLSLMMVILRKRRGIDMLPATGLSAFVCAAIVLPFAHPAVAQGSTFALLVLFGAVQFGLGLILMTRGSRLVSATRVALISVLDTPLAPLWVWLAVGDTPAIATRAGGAIVMAAVVSDIAVRRRGAADQAGSL
;
A
#
# COMPACT_ATOMS: atom_id res chain seq x y z
N MET A 1 21.20 1.93 14.82
CA MET A 1 20.63 1.56 13.49
C MET A 1 19.59 0.44 13.60
N LEU A 2 19.88 -0.70 14.26
CA LEU A 2 18.97 -1.86 14.36
C LEU A 2 17.58 -1.55 14.90
N ARG A 3 17.46 -0.76 15.98
CA ARG A 3 16.17 -0.35 16.57
C ARG A 3 15.29 0.45 15.60
N GLN A 4 15.90 1.29 14.75
CA GLN A 4 15.18 2.09 13.76
C GLN A 4 14.65 1.22 12.61
N THR A 5 15.43 0.27 12.12
CA THR A 5 14.98 -0.67 11.08
C THR A 5 13.83 -1.55 11.57
N TRP A 6 13.87 -1.98 12.83
CA TRP A 6 12.77 -2.71 13.46
C TRP A 6 11.50 -1.89 13.56
N LEU A 7 11.62 -0.64 14.03
CA LEU A 7 10.48 0.28 14.09
C LEU A 7 9.89 0.48 12.69
N GLY A 8 10.74 0.68 11.67
CA GLY A 8 10.31 0.82 10.29
C GLY A 8 9.55 -0.40 9.79
N THR A 9 10.10 -1.61 10.01
CA THR A 9 9.45 -2.88 9.65
C THR A 9 8.09 -3.03 10.35
N ALA A 10 8.02 -2.75 11.65
CA ALA A 10 6.77 -2.83 12.41
C ALA A 10 5.72 -1.83 11.91
N LEU A 11 6.13 -0.61 11.58
CA LEU A 11 5.22 0.40 11.02
C LEU A 11 4.66 0.00 9.65
N ILE A 12 5.49 -0.58 8.77
CA ILE A 12 5.03 -1.06 7.46
C ILE A 12 4.13 -2.29 7.63
N ALA A 13 4.47 -3.25 8.50
CA ALA A 13 3.60 -4.40 8.77
C ALA A 13 2.25 -3.95 9.36
N ALA A 14 2.25 -3.00 10.29
CA ALA A 14 1.02 -2.43 10.83
C ALA A 14 0.21 -1.70 9.74
N SER A 15 0.86 -0.99 8.81
CA SER A 15 0.16 -0.36 7.69
C SER A 15 -0.47 -1.40 6.77
N ALA A 16 0.21 -2.52 6.49
CA ALA A 16 -0.33 -3.61 5.68
C ALA A 16 -1.57 -4.26 6.35
N VAL A 17 -1.52 -4.46 7.68
CA VAL A 17 -2.69 -4.93 8.45
C VAL A 17 -3.86 -3.95 8.33
N VAL A 18 -3.61 -2.65 8.47
CA VAL A 18 -4.64 -1.61 8.34
C VAL A 18 -5.20 -1.56 6.93
N PHE A 19 -4.33 -1.57 5.90
CA PHE A 19 -4.77 -1.54 4.51
C PHE A 19 -5.55 -2.79 4.10
N SER A 20 -5.19 -3.97 4.62
CA SER A 20 -5.89 -5.22 4.33
C SER A 20 -7.37 -5.24 4.75
N THR A 21 -7.78 -4.37 5.68
CA THR A 21 -9.19 -4.24 6.08
C THR A 21 -10.07 -3.60 4.99
N ALA A 22 -9.48 -3.09 3.89
CA ALA A 22 -10.25 -2.48 2.79
C ALA A 22 -11.34 -3.41 2.24
N GLY A 23 -11.02 -4.70 2.06
CA GLY A 23 -11.98 -5.71 1.60
C GLY A 23 -13.19 -5.88 2.55
N LEU A 24 -12.98 -5.76 3.86
CA LEU A 24 -14.06 -5.78 4.83
C LEU A 24 -14.97 -4.55 4.68
N PHE A 25 -14.39 -3.36 4.59
CA PHE A 25 -15.19 -2.13 4.41
C PHE A 25 -16.00 -2.16 3.12
N THR A 26 -15.44 -2.67 2.02
CA THR A 26 -16.17 -2.78 0.74
C THR A 26 -17.32 -3.79 0.79
N ARG A 27 -17.32 -4.74 1.74
CA ARG A 27 -18.46 -5.65 1.99
C ARG A 27 -19.51 -5.05 2.93
N LEU A 28 -19.11 -4.18 3.84
CA LEU A 28 -20.01 -3.54 4.81
C LEU A 28 -20.68 -2.27 4.27
N ILE A 29 -20.09 -1.63 3.25
CA ILE A 29 -20.59 -0.39 2.66
C ILE A 29 -21.26 -0.72 1.33
N ASP A 30 -22.59 -0.58 1.27
CA ASP A 30 -23.38 -0.78 0.05
C ASP A 30 -23.44 0.52 -0.77
N LEU A 31 -22.33 0.87 -1.38
CA LEU A 31 -22.21 2.03 -2.28
C LEU A 31 -21.34 1.66 -3.49
N ASP A 32 -21.49 2.44 -4.57
CA ASP A 32 -20.60 2.31 -5.72
C ASP A 32 -19.13 2.63 -5.39
N ALA A 33 -18.21 2.04 -6.16
CA ALA A 33 -16.77 2.16 -5.90
C ALA A 33 -16.26 3.61 -5.98
N TRP A 34 -16.86 4.46 -6.85
CA TRP A 34 -16.42 5.85 -7.00
C TRP A 34 -16.78 6.69 -5.77
N THR A 35 -18.00 6.50 -5.26
CA THR A 35 -18.48 7.17 -4.03
C THR A 35 -17.66 6.71 -2.82
N MET A 36 -17.37 5.41 -2.70
CA MET A 36 -16.49 4.91 -1.65
C MET A 36 -15.08 5.50 -1.73
N LEU A 37 -14.47 5.56 -2.91
CA LEU A 37 -13.14 6.12 -3.11
C LEU A 37 -13.09 7.63 -2.85
N PHE A 38 -14.15 8.36 -3.22
CA PHE A 38 -14.27 9.78 -2.90
C PHE A 38 -14.21 10.02 -1.39
N TRP A 39 -15.09 9.37 -0.63
CA TRP A 39 -15.15 9.54 0.82
C TRP A 39 -13.88 9.03 1.52
N ARG A 40 -13.35 7.89 1.05
CA ARG A 40 -12.08 7.34 1.55
C ARG A 40 -10.92 8.32 1.33
N GLY A 41 -10.82 8.92 0.16
CA GLY A 41 -9.80 9.93 -0.15
C GLY A 41 -9.99 11.20 0.69
N LEU A 42 -11.20 11.69 0.81
CA LEU A 42 -11.52 12.90 1.57
C LEU A 42 -11.19 12.72 3.07
N PHE A 43 -11.73 11.70 3.73
CA PHE A 43 -11.49 11.46 5.15
C PHE A 43 -10.05 11.01 5.44
N GLY A 44 -9.43 10.25 4.52
CA GLY A 44 -8.02 9.90 4.62
C GLY A 44 -7.10 11.11 4.53
N GLY A 45 -7.36 11.99 3.57
CA GLY A 45 -6.66 13.27 3.43
C GLY A 45 -6.84 14.18 4.66
N LEU A 46 -8.08 14.32 5.16
CA LEU A 46 -8.38 15.08 6.37
C LEU A 46 -7.67 14.50 7.60
N SER A 47 -7.64 13.17 7.75
CA SER A 47 -6.96 12.51 8.85
C SER A 47 -5.45 12.77 8.83
N VAL A 48 -4.81 12.64 7.65
CA VAL A 48 -3.37 12.94 7.49
C VAL A 48 -3.10 14.43 7.73
N ALA A 49 -3.91 15.33 7.17
CA ALA A 49 -3.79 16.77 7.37
C ALA A 49 -3.96 17.15 8.85
N GLY A 50 -4.98 16.60 9.51
CA GLY A 50 -5.20 16.80 10.94
C GLY A 50 -4.01 16.32 11.79
N TYR A 51 -3.45 15.15 11.46
CA TYR A 51 -2.27 14.65 12.14
C TYR A 51 -1.04 15.56 11.92
N VAL A 52 -0.82 16.06 10.70
CA VAL A 52 0.26 17.02 10.39
C VAL A 52 0.10 18.30 11.16
N VAL A 53 -1.12 18.88 11.18
CA VAL A 53 -1.41 20.10 11.93
C VAL A 53 -1.25 19.88 13.43
N TRP A 54 -1.76 18.79 13.98
CA TRP A 54 -1.61 18.46 15.39
C TRP A 54 -0.15 18.35 15.82
N ARG A 55 0.70 17.73 14.97
CA ARG A 55 2.09 17.48 15.28
C ARG A 55 3.00 18.70 15.07
N GLU A 56 2.83 19.41 13.97
CA GLU A 56 3.68 20.53 13.56
C GLU A 56 3.15 21.90 14.03
N GLY A 57 1.86 21.96 14.42
CA GLY A 57 1.24 23.20 14.86
C GLY A 57 1.39 24.32 13.83
N ARG A 58 1.97 25.44 14.26
CA ARG A 58 2.26 26.60 13.39
C ARG A 58 3.29 26.31 12.30
N GLY A 59 4.05 25.20 12.39
CA GLY A 59 5.02 24.75 11.39
C GLY A 59 4.40 24.03 10.19
N ALA A 60 3.14 23.60 10.25
CA ALA A 60 2.49 22.82 9.20
C ALA A 60 2.57 23.43 7.79
N PRO A 61 2.39 24.77 7.59
CA PRO A 61 2.57 25.38 6.27
C PRO A 61 4.01 25.29 5.74
N ALA A 62 5.02 25.37 6.62
CA ALA A 62 6.41 25.22 6.25
C ALA A 62 6.71 23.77 5.81
N THR A 63 6.20 22.79 6.56
CA THR A 63 6.32 21.36 6.21
C THR A 63 5.64 21.06 4.88
N LEU A 64 4.48 21.66 4.60
CA LEU A 64 3.80 21.52 3.30
C LEU A 64 4.63 22.11 2.15
N ARG A 65 5.30 23.26 2.37
CA ARG A 65 6.19 23.86 1.35
C ARG A 65 7.45 23.02 1.15
N ALA A 66 7.95 22.39 2.20
CA ALA A 66 9.18 21.59 2.16
C ALA A 66 9.09 20.33 1.30
N ILE A 67 7.87 19.81 1.01
CA ILE A 67 7.70 18.64 0.13
C ILE A 67 8.17 18.90 -1.30
N GLY A 68 8.07 20.16 -1.76
CA GLY A 68 8.57 20.60 -3.06
C GLY A 68 8.07 19.79 -4.25
N ARG A 69 8.88 19.71 -5.31
CA ARG A 69 8.54 18.96 -6.53
C ARG A 69 8.41 17.46 -6.30
N ASP A 70 9.24 16.89 -5.42
CA ASP A 70 9.20 15.44 -5.14
C ASP A 70 7.90 15.05 -4.41
N GLY A 71 7.36 15.93 -3.55
CA GLY A 71 6.06 15.71 -2.93
C GLY A 71 4.90 15.76 -3.93
N LEU A 72 4.96 16.67 -4.90
CA LEU A 72 3.99 16.70 -6.01
C LEU A 72 4.08 15.42 -6.86
N LEU A 73 5.30 14.92 -7.12
CA LEU A 73 5.49 13.66 -7.83
C LEU A 73 4.91 12.48 -7.04
N VAL A 74 5.10 12.43 -5.72
CA VAL A 74 4.47 11.43 -4.85
C VAL A 74 2.95 11.48 -4.97
N ALA A 75 2.35 12.68 -4.89
CA ALA A 75 0.91 12.85 -5.02
C ALA A 75 0.40 12.43 -6.40
N LEU A 76 1.12 12.81 -7.47
CA LEU A 76 0.77 12.46 -8.85
C LEU A 76 0.91 10.95 -9.10
N CYS A 77 2.00 10.33 -8.66
CA CYS A 77 2.18 8.88 -8.77
C CYS A 77 1.05 8.11 -8.08
N SER A 78 0.67 8.52 -6.87
CA SER A 78 -0.44 7.89 -6.14
C SER A 78 -1.78 8.07 -6.88
N ALA A 79 -2.04 9.26 -7.43
CA ALA A 79 -3.25 9.54 -8.19
C ALA A 79 -3.31 8.71 -9.48
N LEU A 80 -2.22 8.68 -10.25
CA LEU A 80 -2.12 7.87 -11.48
C LEU A 80 -2.23 6.38 -11.18
N ALA A 81 -1.62 5.91 -10.10
CA ALA A 81 -1.78 4.53 -9.65
C ALA A 81 -3.25 4.19 -9.36
N THR A 82 -3.99 5.10 -8.72
CA THR A 82 -5.42 4.93 -8.45
C THR A 82 -6.23 4.86 -9.74
N VAL A 83 -5.99 5.76 -10.69
CA VAL A 83 -6.67 5.75 -12.00
C VAL A 83 -6.38 4.45 -12.75
N CYS A 84 -5.12 4.04 -12.80
CA CYS A 84 -4.72 2.77 -13.41
C CYS A 84 -5.40 1.57 -12.72
N PHE A 85 -5.42 1.53 -11.39
CA PHE A 85 -6.04 0.46 -10.60
C PHE A 85 -7.52 0.28 -10.92
N ILE A 86 -8.28 1.38 -10.87
CA ILE A 86 -9.73 1.34 -11.09
C ILE A 86 -10.05 0.88 -12.53
N ASN A 87 -9.31 1.40 -13.52
CA ASN A 87 -9.52 1.01 -14.91
C ASN A 87 -9.01 -0.42 -15.17
N ALA A 88 -7.93 -0.86 -14.53
CA ALA A 88 -7.46 -2.24 -14.59
C ALA A 88 -8.56 -3.21 -14.12
N LEU A 89 -9.17 -2.95 -12.94
CA LEU A 89 -10.25 -3.78 -12.39
C LEU A 89 -11.50 -3.86 -13.30
N ARG A 90 -11.69 -2.90 -14.21
CA ARG A 90 -12.79 -2.89 -15.19
C ARG A 90 -12.45 -3.65 -16.46
N LEU A 91 -11.17 -3.78 -16.80
CA LEU A 91 -10.68 -4.28 -18.09
C LEU A 91 -9.94 -5.61 -17.97
N THR A 92 -9.62 -6.06 -16.75
CA THR A 92 -9.02 -7.38 -16.50
C THR A 92 -9.57 -7.98 -15.20
N SER A 93 -9.14 -9.20 -14.86
CA SER A 93 -9.58 -9.85 -13.63
C SER A 93 -8.90 -9.25 -12.39
N VAL A 94 -9.58 -9.29 -11.24
CA VAL A 94 -8.99 -8.94 -9.95
C VAL A 94 -7.74 -9.78 -9.70
N ALA A 95 -7.76 -11.02 -10.15
CA ALA A 95 -6.68 -11.97 -10.13
C ALA A 95 -5.40 -11.45 -10.79
N ASP A 96 -5.52 -10.99 -12.05
CA ASP A 96 -4.40 -10.45 -12.81
C ASP A 96 -3.83 -9.20 -12.14
N VAL A 97 -4.70 -8.32 -11.62
CA VAL A 97 -4.28 -7.11 -10.90
C VAL A 97 -3.48 -7.47 -9.65
N LEU A 98 -3.90 -8.47 -8.88
CA LEU A 98 -3.19 -8.93 -7.67
C LEU A 98 -1.83 -9.56 -8.00
N VAL A 99 -1.76 -10.43 -9.02
CA VAL A 99 -0.50 -11.07 -9.44
C VAL A 99 0.48 -10.04 -9.96
N ILE A 100 0.02 -9.11 -10.83
CA ILE A 100 0.88 -8.03 -11.35
C ILE A 100 1.31 -7.12 -10.19
N GLY A 101 0.40 -6.77 -9.28
CA GLY A 101 0.71 -5.98 -8.09
C GLY A 101 1.76 -6.64 -7.18
N ALA A 102 1.73 -7.95 -7.04
CA ALA A 102 2.71 -8.70 -6.26
C ALA A 102 4.14 -8.62 -6.83
N THR A 103 4.31 -8.20 -8.09
CA THR A 103 5.63 -7.95 -8.69
C THR A 103 6.25 -6.61 -8.24
N ALA A 104 5.53 -5.77 -7.48
CA ALA A 104 6.00 -4.48 -7.00
C ALA A 104 7.40 -4.49 -6.36
N PRO A 105 7.82 -5.49 -5.56
CA PRO A 105 9.16 -5.51 -4.98
C PRO A 105 10.27 -5.53 -6.04
N PHE A 106 10.08 -6.26 -7.16
CA PHE A 106 11.06 -6.31 -8.24
C PHE A 106 11.14 -4.99 -8.99
N LEU A 107 9.98 -4.40 -9.33
CA LEU A 107 9.91 -3.09 -9.97
C LEU A 107 10.55 -2.01 -9.08
N THR A 108 10.26 -2.06 -7.79
CA THR A 108 10.83 -1.13 -6.79
C THR A 108 12.33 -1.32 -6.67
N ALA A 109 12.84 -2.56 -6.65
CA ALA A 109 14.27 -2.86 -6.61
C ALA A 109 14.99 -2.31 -7.86
N ALA A 110 14.44 -2.55 -9.06
CA ALA A 110 14.99 -2.04 -10.30
C ALA A 110 15.04 -0.50 -10.33
N MET A 111 13.95 0.16 -9.90
CA MET A 111 13.89 1.62 -9.83
C MET A 111 14.81 2.19 -8.74
N ALA A 112 14.91 1.54 -7.57
CA ALA A 112 15.81 1.95 -6.49
C ALA A 112 17.27 1.83 -6.93
N TRP A 113 17.63 0.77 -7.63
CA TRP A 113 18.97 0.64 -8.21
C TRP A 113 19.24 1.73 -9.25
N ALA A 114 18.32 1.95 -10.19
CA ALA A 114 18.50 2.92 -11.26
C ALA A 114 18.54 4.38 -10.77
N LEU A 115 17.72 4.74 -9.77
CA LEU A 115 17.53 6.12 -9.33
C LEU A 115 18.33 6.48 -8.06
N LEU A 116 18.65 5.51 -7.21
CA LEU A 116 19.34 5.72 -5.95
C LEU A 116 20.69 4.99 -5.85
N GLY A 117 20.99 4.07 -6.78
CA GLY A 117 22.14 3.18 -6.69
C GLY A 117 22.04 2.14 -5.57
N GLU A 118 20.88 2.04 -4.89
CA GLU A 118 20.65 1.07 -3.82
C GLU A 118 20.46 -0.34 -4.43
N ARG A 119 21.29 -1.30 -3.98
CA ARG A 119 21.13 -2.72 -4.34
C ARG A 119 20.44 -3.45 -3.19
N GLU A 120 19.45 -4.25 -3.53
CA GLU A 120 18.76 -5.07 -2.55
C GLU A 120 19.50 -6.40 -2.32
N ASP A 121 19.34 -6.92 -1.11
CA ASP A 121 19.91 -8.23 -0.76
C ASP A 121 19.17 -9.36 -1.46
N MET A 122 19.91 -10.42 -1.82
CA MET A 122 19.33 -11.62 -2.42
C MET A 122 18.22 -12.25 -1.58
N THR A 123 18.30 -12.18 -0.26
CA THR A 123 17.25 -12.66 0.65
C THR A 123 15.92 -11.97 0.41
N THR A 124 15.91 -10.64 0.25
CA THR A 124 14.70 -9.88 -0.05
C THR A 124 14.16 -10.20 -1.45
N LEU A 125 15.03 -10.40 -2.44
CA LEU A 125 14.61 -10.78 -3.79
C LEU A 125 14.00 -12.20 -3.82
N ILE A 126 14.60 -13.16 -3.12
CA ILE A 126 14.06 -14.53 -3.00
C ILE A 126 12.71 -14.50 -2.26
N ALA A 127 12.59 -13.77 -1.17
CA ALA A 127 11.33 -13.61 -0.46
C ALA A 127 10.26 -12.95 -1.36
N SER A 128 10.64 -11.97 -2.18
CA SER A 128 9.74 -11.35 -3.16
C SER A 128 9.25 -12.34 -4.20
N LEU A 129 10.13 -13.21 -4.70
CA LEU A 129 9.75 -14.27 -5.64
C LEU A 129 8.76 -15.25 -5.00
N MET A 130 9.04 -15.68 -3.77
CA MET A 130 8.12 -16.55 -3.02
C MET A 130 6.77 -15.88 -2.77
N ALA A 131 6.75 -14.57 -2.49
CA ALA A 131 5.50 -13.83 -2.32
C ALA A 131 4.69 -13.78 -3.63
N VAL A 132 5.33 -13.56 -4.78
CA VAL A 132 4.67 -13.63 -6.10
C VAL A 132 4.08 -15.01 -6.34
N LEU A 133 4.86 -16.07 -6.12
CA LEU A 133 4.37 -17.45 -6.26
C LEU A 133 3.17 -17.73 -5.34
N GLY A 134 3.21 -17.24 -4.10
CA GLY A 134 2.09 -17.35 -3.17
C GLY A 134 0.83 -16.66 -3.70
N VAL A 135 0.95 -15.45 -4.27
CA VAL A 135 -0.19 -14.74 -4.87
C VAL A 135 -0.72 -15.48 -6.10
N VAL A 136 0.16 -16.03 -6.96
CA VAL A 136 -0.25 -16.86 -8.11
C VAL A 136 -1.06 -18.08 -7.64
N VAL A 137 -0.62 -18.76 -6.56
CA VAL A 137 -1.37 -19.87 -5.97
C VAL A 137 -2.72 -19.41 -5.39
N MET A 138 -2.76 -18.24 -4.69
CA MET A 138 -4.00 -17.66 -4.14
C MET A 138 -5.07 -17.47 -5.20
N VAL A 139 -4.64 -17.00 -6.36
CA VAL A 139 -5.53 -16.64 -7.46
C VAL A 139 -5.99 -17.86 -8.26
N GLY A 140 -5.30 -19.01 -8.11
CA GLY A 140 -5.66 -20.26 -8.79
C GLY A 140 -5.23 -20.33 -10.26
N GLY A 141 -4.37 -19.42 -10.71
CA GLY A 141 -3.73 -19.49 -12.04
C GLY A 141 -4.66 -19.29 -13.25
N VAL A 142 -5.91 -18.84 -13.03
CA VAL A 142 -6.87 -18.63 -14.13
C VAL A 142 -6.58 -17.31 -14.83
N GLN A 143 -5.96 -17.37 -16.01
CA GLN A 143 -5.84 -16.24 -16.91
C GLN A 143 -6.92 -16.37 -17.99
N GLU A 144 -7.75 -15.32 -18.15
CA GLU A 144 -8.63 -15.20 -19.28
C GLU A 144 -7.94 -14.40 -20.40
N GLU A 145 -8.01 -14.92 -21.64
CA GLU A 145 -7.41 -14.29 -22.82
C GLU A 145 -8.08 -12.94 -23.15
N GLY A 146 -7.30 -12.00 -23.71
CA GLY A 146 -7.84 -10.78 -24.33
C GLY A 146 -7.84 -9.50 -23.46
N ARG A 147 -7.19 -9.50 -22.29
CA ARG A 147 -7.23 -8.37 -21.33
C ARG A 147 -5.94 -7.55 -21.28
N LEU A 148 -5.24 -7.43 -22.41
CA LEU A 148 -3.92 -6.77 -22.48
C LEU A 148 -3.94 -5.35 -21.91
N LEU A 149 -4.95 -4.53 -22.26
CA LEU A 149 -5.04 -3.14 -21.77
C LEU A 149 -5.21 -3.09 -20.25
N GLY A 150 -6.05 -3.96 -19.67
CA GLY A 150 -6.22 -4.06 -18.23
C GLY A 150 -4.93 -4.45 -17.50
N ASN A 151 -4.20 -5.42 -18.07
CA ASN A 151 -2.91 -5.87 -17.51
C ASN A 151 -1.82 -4.80 -17.64
N LEU A 152 -1.78 -4.02 -18.73
CA LEU A 152 -0.90 -2.86 -18.87
C LEU A 152 -1.22 -1.76 -17.86
N LEU A 153 -2.50 -1.52 -17.57
CA LEU A 153 -2.90 -0.58 -16.53
C LEU A 153 -2.53 -1.08 -15.13
N ALA A 154 -2.66 -2.38 -14.84
CA ALA A 154 -2.20 -2.98 -13.59
C ALA A 154 -0.68 -2.85 -13.42
N LEU A 155 0.09 -3.03 -14.50
CA LEU A 155 1.53 -2.79 -14.51
C LEU A 155 1.85 -1.30 -14.31
N GLY A 156 1.09 -0.40 -14.93
CA GLY A 156 1.19 1.04 -14.71
C GLY A 156 0.93 1.43 -13.26
N MET A 157 -0.15 0.88 -12.65
CA MET A 157 -0.43 1.04 -11.21
C MET A 157 0.77 0.62 -10.36
N THR A 158 1.29 -0.59 -10.60
CA THR A 158 2.42 -1.15 -9.85
C THR A 158 3.68 -0.29 -10.03
N GLY A 159 3.93 0.21 -11.25
CA GLY A 159 5.05 1.10 -11.56
C GLY A 159 4.95 2.44 -10.84
N PHE A 160 3.78 3.08 -10.83
CA PHE A 160 3.59 4.36 -10.12
C PHE A 160 3.70 4.20 -8.61
N LEU A 161 3.18 3.12 -8.02
CA LEU A 161 3.36 2.82 -6.60
C LEU A 161 4.82 2.55 -6.26
N SER A 162 5.54 1.80 -7.08
CA SER A 162 6.97 1.53 -6.90
C SER A 162 7.78 2.82 -6.97
N LEU A 163 7.51 3.68 -7.95
CA LEU A 163 8.17 4.97 -8.07
C LEU A 163 7.89 5.87 -6.87
N MET A 164 6.64 5.91 -6.39
CA MET A 164 6.28 6.62 -5.17
C MET A 164 7.11 6.15 -3.97
N MET A 165 7.25 4.82 -3.77
CA MET A 165 8.05 4.25 -2.68
C MET A 165 9.53 4.65 -2.77
N VAL A 166 10.09 4.65 -3.99
CA VAL A 166 11.48 5.07 -4.23
C VAL A 166 11.67 6.57 -3.95
N ILE A 167 10.72 7.43 -4.35
CA ILE A 167 10.78 8.88 -4.05
C ILE A 167 10.67 9.12 -2.54
N LEU A 168 9.78 8.45 -1.84
CA LEU A 168 9.68 8.52 -0.38
C LEU A 168 11.00 8.12 0.29
N ARG A 169 11.65 7.07 -0.20
CA ARG A 169 12.97 6.62 0.27
C ARG A 169 14.07 7.64 0.00
N LYS A 170 14.10 8.20 -1.21
CA LYS A 170 15.07 9.25 -1.62
C LYS A 170 15.01 10.45 -0.69
N ARG A 171 13.81 10.84 -0.28
CA ARG A 171 13.54 12.02 0.56
C ARG A 171 13.32 11.69 2.04
N ARG A 172 13.92 10.61 2.54
CA ARG A 172 13.80 10.17 3.94
C ARG A 172 14.13 11.25 4.99
N GLY A 173 14.92 12.26 4.61
CA GLY A 173 15.27 13.40 5.46
C GLY A 173 14.15 14.42 5.62
N ILE A 174 13.16 14.46 4.71
CA ILE A 174 12.03 15.38 4.70
C ILE A 174 10.77 14.60 5.12
N ASP A 175 9.87 15.25 5.85
CA ASP A 175 8.57 14.65 6.15
C ASP A 175 7.67 14.72 4.92
N MET A 176 7.50 13.59 4.23
CA MET A 176 6.66 13.45 3.04
C MET A 176 5.20 13.12 3.38
N LEU A 177 4.84 13.12 4.66
CA LEU A 177 3.46 12.86 5.08
C LEU A 177 2.44 13.85 4.47
N PRO A 178 2.73 15.18 4.35
CA PRO A 178 1.81 16.07 3.64
C PRO A 178 1.61 15.69 2.17
N ALA A 179 2.62 15.12 1.51
CA ALA A 179 2.50 14.67 0.12
C ALA A 179 1.54 13.47 -0.03
N THR A 180 1.61 12.51 0.90
CA THR A 180 0.67 11.37 0.91
C THR A 180 -0.74 11.80 1.29
N GLY A 181 -0.90 12.80 2.18
CA GLY A 181 -2.19 13.42 2.45
C GLY A 181 -2.76 14.15 1.23
N LEU A 182 -1.91 14.90 0.51
CA LEU A 182 -2.30 15.56 -0.74
C LEU A 182 -2.74 14.54 -1.80
N SER A 183 -2.07 13.40 -1.92
CA SER A 183 -2.46 12.35 -2.87
C SER A 183 -3.87 11.82 -2.61
N ALA A 184 -4.29 11.75 -1.35
CA ALA A 184 -5.64 11.33 -0.97
C ALA A 184 -6.71 12.34 -1.46
N PHE A 185 -6.45 13.64 -1.31
CA PHE A 185 -7.34 14.69 -1.85
C PHE A 185 -7.35 14.70 -3.37
N VAL A 186 -6.20 14.52 -4.02
CA VAL A 186 -6.11 14.41 -5.49
C VAL A 186 -6.90 13.21 -5.99
N CYS A 187 -6.81 12.06 -5.30
CA CYS A 187 -7.63 10.89 -5.61
C CYS A 187 -9.13 11.21 -5.49
N ALA A 188 -9.56 11.83 -4.38
CA ALA A 188 -10.95 12.24 -4.19
C ALA A 188 -11.43 13.19 -5.29
N ALA A 189 -10.59 14.16 -5.69
CA ALA A 189 -10.92 15.09 -6.77
C ALA A 189 -11.06 14.40 -8.14
N ILE A 190 -10.19 13.44 -8.45
CA ILE A 190 -10.25 12.68 -9.72
C ILE A 190 -11.54 11.85 -9.82
N VAL A 191 -11.97 11.22 -8.72
CA VAL A 191 -13.14 10.36 -8.73
C VAL A 191 -14.46 11.11 -8.54
N LEU A 192 -14.42 12.37 -8.08
CA LEU A 192 -15.60 13.20 -7.80
C LEU A 192 -16.62 13.29 -8.97
N PRO A 193 -16.20 13.42 -10.24
CA PRO A 193 -17.16 13.48 -11.36
C PRO A 193 -18.01 12.21 -11.54
N PHE A 194 -17.56 11.09 -10.97
CA PHE A 194 -18.20 9.77 -11.06
C PHE A 194 -18.84 9.34 -9.75
N ALA A 195 -18.63 10.09 -8.68
CA ALA A 195 -19.13 9.80 -7.34
C ALA A 195 -20.51 10.45 -7.11
N HIS A 196 -21.29 9.86 -6.22
CA HIS A 196 -22.57 10.39 -5.77
C HIS A 196 -22.57 10.66 -4.27
N PRO A 197 -21.84 11.71 -3.78
CA PRO A 197 -21.57 11.93 -2.35
C PRO A 197 -22.83 12.10 -1.48
N ALA A 198 -23.92 12.61 -2.05
CA ALA A 198 -25.17 12.89 -1.35
C ALA A 198 -25.91 11.63 -0.85
N VAL A 199 -25.55 10.45 -1.33
CA VAL A 199 -26.21 9.17 -0.99
C VAL A 199 -25.75 8.64 0.39
N ALA A 200 -24.59 9.09 0.89
CA ALA A 200 -24.02 8.58 2.13
C ALA A 200 -24.69 9.19 3.39
N GLN A 201 -25.49 8.38 4.10
CA GLN A 201 -26.25 8.80 5.29
C GLN A 201 -26.14 7.75 6.42
N GLY A 202 -26.41 8.18 7.65
CA GLY A 202 -26.54 7.31 8.82
C GLY A 202 -25.29 6.47 9.14
N SER A 203 -25.47 5.18 9.38
CA SER A 203 -24.39 4.23 9.72
C SER A 203 -23.38 4.07 8.59
N THR A 204 -23.82 4.16 7.33
CA THR A 204 -22.93 4.11 6.16
C THR A 204 -21.93 5.27 6.17
N PHE A 205 -22.36 6.46 6.57
CA PHE A 205 -21.46 7.61 6.70
C PHE A 205 -20.38 7.38 7.78
N ALA A 206 -20.75 6.81 8.93
CA ALA A 206 -19.80 6.47 9.99
C ALA A 206 -18.77 5.43 9.51
N LEU A 207 -19.20 4.42 8.75
CA LEU A 207 -18.30 3.44 8.13
C LEU A 207 -17.34 4.10 7.11
N LEU A 208 -17.82 5.07 6.34
CA LEU A 208 -16.99 5.82 5.39
C LEU A 208 -15.93 6.69 6.10
N VAL A 209 -16.30 7.30 7.23
CA VAL A 209 -15.33 8.03 8.08
C VAL A 209 -14.25 7.07 8.59
N LEU A 210 -14.62 5.90 9.11
CA LEU A 210 -13.66 4.89 9.58
C LEU A 210 -12.80 4.36 8.41
N PHE A 211 -13.41 4.10 7.26
CA PHE A 211 -12.72 3.65 6.06
C PHE A 211 -11.69 4.67 5.57
N GLY A 212 -12.04 5.96 5.55
CA GLY A 212 -11.11 7.01 5.17
C GLY A 212 -10.07 7.32 6.24
N ALA A 213 -10.51 7.63 7.46
CA ALA A 213 -9.62 8.12 8.50
C ALA A 213 -8.72 7.02 9.10
N VAL A 214 -9.29 5.84 9.40
CA VAL A 214 -8.52 4.76 10.04
C VAL A 214 -7.86 3.89 8.99
N GLN A 215 -8.63 3.25 8.11
CA GLN A 215 -8.08 2.30 7.14
C GLN A 215 -7.09 3.00 6.20
N PHE A 216 -7.43 4.15 5.63
CA PHE A 216 -6.58 4.82 4.66
C PHE A 216 -5.63 5.84 5.30
N GLY A 217 -6.13 6.77 6.12
CA GLY A 217 -5.33 7.83 6.74
C GLY A 217 -4.27 7.29 7.69
N LEU A 218 -4.64 6.43 8.65
CA LEU A 218 -3.68 5.79 9.54
C LEU A 218 -2.72 4.88 8.77
N GLY A 219 -3.21 4.12 7.78
CA GLY A 219 -2.37 3.31 6.90
C GLY A 219 -1.30 4.14 6.19
N LEU A 220 -1.65 5.29 5.62
CA LEU A 220 -0.71 6.23 4.98
C LEU A 220 0.31 6.80 5.97
N ILE A 221 -0.12 7.16 7.18
CA ILE A 221 0.77 7.67 8.23
C ILE A 221 1.82 6.61 8.60
N LEU A 222 1.38 5.39 8.87
CA LEU A 222 2.26 4.28 9.24
C LEU A 222 3.23 3.94 8.10
N MET A 223 2.72 3.81 6.87
CA MET A 223 3.53 3.52 5.69
C MET A 223 4.58 4.61 5.44
N THR A 224 4.18 5.88 5.43
CA THR A 224 5.09 7.00 5.16
C THR A 224 6.18 7.12 6.23
N ARG A 225 5.83 6.86 7.50
CA ARG A 225 6.81 6.85 8.60
C ARG A 225 7.76 5.67 8.49
N GLY A 226 7.25 4.49 8.21
CA GLY A 226 8.03 3.27 8.07
C GLY A 226 8.97 3.31 6.87
N SER A 227 8.54 3.84 5.73
CA SER A 227 9.33 3.92 4.50
C SER A 227 10.61 4.77 4.61
N ARG A 228 10.70 5.64 5.61
CA ARG A 228 11.92 6.39 5.91
C ARG A 228 13.01 5.53 6.55
N LEU A 229 12.65 4.42 7.17
CA LEU A 229 13.50 3.61 8.04
C LEU A 229 13.95 2.30 7.40
N VAL A 230 13.30 1.88 6.30
CA VAL A 230 13.63 0.65 5.56
C VAL A 230 13.79 0.93 4.07
N SER A 231 14.35 -0.01 3.29
CA SER A 231 14.48 0.15 1.83
C SER A 231 13.11 0.13 1.14
N ALA A 232 13.03 0.77 -0.04
CA ALA A 232 11.79 0.86 -0.80
C ALA A 232 11.28 -0.54 -1.20
N THR A 233 12.18 -1.44 -1.60
CA THR A 233 11.84 -2.82 -1.97
C THR A 233 11.24 -3.59 -0.79
N ARG A 234 11.78 -3.41 0.42
CA ARG A 234 11.22 -4.03 1.64
C ARG A 234 9.86 -3.45 2.01
N VAL A 235 9.64 -2.16 1.81
CA VAL A 235 8.30 -1.57 1.95
C VAL A 235 7.34 -2.29 1.01
N ALA A 236 7.71 -2.45 -0.28
CA ALA A 236 6.89 -3.15 -1.26
C ALA A 236 6.63 -4.62 -0.87
N LEU A 237 7.68 -5.36 -0.46
CA LEU A 237 7.55 -6.76 -0.05
C LEU A 237 6.61 -6.92 1.16
N ILE A 238 6.80 -6.14 2.23
CA ILE A 238 5.99 -6.24 3.43
C ILE A 238 4.54 -5.82 3.14
N SER A 239 4.33 -4.86 2.24
CA SER A 239 2.99 -4.42 1.83
C SER A 239 2.19 -5.54 1.14
N VAL A 240 2.84 -6.53 0.51
CA VAL A 240 2.13 -7.70 -0.08
C VAL A 240 1.35 -8.50 0.97
N LEU A 241 1.65 -8.32 2.27
CA LEU A 241 0.86 -8.94 3.37
C LEU A 241 -0.62 -8.52 3.36
N ASP A 242 -0.97 -7.39 2.78
CA ASP A 242 -2.37 -6.96 2.67
C ASP A 242 -3.21 -7.96 1.85
N THR A 243 -2.62 -8.60 0.85
CA THR A 243 -3.29 -9.55 -0.04
C THR A 243 -3.83 -10.79 0.68
N PRO A 244 -3.04 -11.56 1.49
CA PRO A 244 -3.58 -12.69 2.24
C PRO A 244 -4.40 -12.29 3.47
N LEU A 245 -4.17 -11.11 4.04
CA LEU A 245 -4.93 -10.64 5.20
C LEU A 245 -6.34 -10.17 4.82
N ALA A 246 -6.56 -9.65 3.61
CA ALA A 246 -7.86 -9.15 3.19
C ALA A 246 -8.98 -10.22 3.27
N PRO A 247 -8.85 -11.43 2.69
CA PRO A 247 -9.86 -12.47 2.84
C PRO A 247 -9.98 -13.00 4.27
N LEU A 248 -8.94 -12.91 5.10
CA LEU A 248 -9.00 -13.29 6.51
C LEU A 248 -10.00 -12.41 7.29
N TRP A 249 -9.98 -11.09 7.08
CA TRP A 249 -10.92 -10.17 7.72
C TRP A 249 -12.36 -10.41 7.29
N VAL A 250 -12.58 -10.69 5.99
CA VAL A 250 -13.91 -11.01 5.46
C VAL A 250 -14.43 -12.31 6.08
N TRP A 251 -13.57 -13.34 6.20
CA TRP A 251 -13.93 -14.60 6.86
C TRP A 251 -14.31 -14.40 8.32
N LEU A 252 -13.50 -13.65 9.09
CA LEU A 252 -13.74 -13.43 10.51
C LEU A 252 -15.00 -12.60 10.79
N ALA A 253 -15.35 -11.66 9.91
CA ALA A 253 -16.46 -10.74 10.13
C ALA A 253 -17.79 -11.20 9.49
N VAL A 254 -17.73 -11.87 8.35
CA VAL A 254 -18.91 -12.24 7.54
C VAL A 254 -19.11 -13.74 7.47
N GLY A 255 -18.10 -14.54 7.85
CA GLY A 255 -18.16 -16.01 7.83
C GLY A 255 -17.83 -16.64 6.45
N ASP A 256 -17.52 -15.83 5.44
CA ASP A 256 -17.14 -16.30 4.11
C ASP A 256 -15.78 -17.04 4.18
N THR A 257 -15.79 -18.36 4.12
CA THR A 257 -14.57 -19.17 4.20
C THR A 257 -13.73 -19.03 2.93
N PRO A 258 -12.45 -18.61 3.05
CA PRO A 258 -11.57 -18.53 1.88
C PRO A 258 -11.34 -19.90 1.25
N ALA A 259 -11.24 -19.94 -0.09
CA ALA A 259 -10.91 -21.15 -0.83
C ALA A 259 -9.56 -21.75 -0.37
N ILE A 260 -9.37 -23.06 -0.59
CA ILE A 260 -8.13 -23.76 -0.20
C ILE A 260 -6.91 -23.10 -0.87
N ALA A 261 -7.02 -22.74 -2.15
CA ALA A 261 -5.96 -22.03 -2.87
C ALA A 261 -5.60 -20.69 -2.22
N THR A 262 -6.61 -19.92 -1.79
CA THR A 262 -6.41 -18.63 -1.09
C THR A 262 -5.68 -18.83 0.25
N ARG A 263 -6.03 -19.89 1.01
CA ARG A 263 -5.34 -20.21 2.27
C ARG A 263 -3.91 -20.68 2.05
N ALA A 264 -3.68 -21.58 1.08
CA ALA A 264 -2.36 -22.10 0.76
C ALA A 264 -1.42 -21.01 0.22
N GLY A 265 -1.85 -20.23 -0.77
CA GLY A 265 -1.07 -19.14 -1.31
C GLY A 265 -0.84 -18.03 -0.29
N GLY A 266 -1.83 -17.70 0.53
CA GLY A 266 -1.69 -16.75 1.64
C GLY A 266 -0.65 -17.19 2.67
N ALA A 267 -0.61 -18.46 3.01
CA ALA A 267 0.42 -19.03 3.90
C ALA A 267 1.84 -18.89 3.30
N ILE A 268 1.99 -19.08 1.99
CA ILE A 268 3.27 -18.89 1.28
C ILE A 268 3.70 -17.42 1.35
N VAL A 269 2.81 -16.46 1.07
CA VAL A 269 3.10 -15.02 1.17
C VAL A 269 3.53 -14.66 2.60
N MET A 270 2.77 -15.09 3.60
CA MET A 270 3.09 -14.85 5.01
C MET A 270 4.46 -15.41 5.38
N ALA A 271 4.75 -16.65 4.99
CA ALA A 271 6.04 -17.29 5.24
C ALA A 271 7.20 -16.53 4.55
N ALA A 272 7.03 -16.08 3.32
CA ALA A 272 8.01 -15.30 2.58
C ALA A 272 8.39 -14.00 3.31
N VAL A 273 7.39 -13.22 3.71
CA VAL A 273 7.62 -11.94 4.40
C VAL A 273 8.22 -12.16 5.80
N VAL A 274 7.68 -13.11 6.56
CA VAL A 274 8.19 -13.44 7.91
C VAL A 274 9.63 -13.94 7.84
N SER A 275 9.99 -14.73 6.82
CA SER A 275 11.36 -15.22 6.64
C SER A 275 12.35 -14.08 6.35
N ASP A 276 12.01 -13.12 5.47
CA ASP A 276 12.87 -11.92 5.24
C ASP A 276 13.08 -11.14 6.54
N ILE A 277 12.01 -10.93 7.31
CA ILE A 277 12.08 -10.24 8.59
C ILE A 277 12.97 -11.00 9.61
N ALA A 278 12.82 -12.33 9.70
CA ALA A 278 13.53 -13.18 10.66
C ALA A 278 15.03 -13.30 10.33
N VAL A 279 15.40 -13.48 9.05
CA VAL A 279 16.80 -13.56 8.61
C VAL A 279 17.55 -12.28 8.98
N ARG A 280 16.95 -11.14 8.73
CA ARG A 280 17.60 -9.85 9.09
C ARG A 280 17.69 -9.63 10.60
N ARG A 281 16.76 -10.18 11.36
CA ARG A 281 16.85 -10.15 12.83
C ARG A 281 18.07 -10.89 13.33
N ARG A 282 18.34 -12.08 12.78
CA ARG A 282 19.48 -12.92 13.16
C ARG A 282 20.80 -12.26 12.76
N GLY A 283 20.94 -11.83 11.51
CA GLY A 283 22.16 -11.15 11.04
C GLY A 283 22.49 -9.86 11.83
N ALA A 284 21.47 -9.19 12.33
CA ALA A 284 21.59 -8.02 13.16
C ALA A 284 22.03 -8.35 14.62
N ALA A 285 21.55 -9.47 15.17
CA ALA A 285 21.93 -9.94 16.48
C ALA A 285 23.39 -10.44 16.49
N ASP A 286 23.81 -11.14 15.44
CA ASP A 286 25.17 -11.65 15.28
C ASP A 286 26.20 -10.52 15.18
N GLN A 287 25.89 -9.42 14.49
CA GLN A 287 26.73 -8.23 14.42
C GLN A 287 26.81 -7.47 15.76
N ALA A 288 25.77 -7.51 16.59
CA ALA A 288 25.78 -6.88 17.91
C ALA A 288 26.53 -7.72 18.97
N GLY A 289 26.61 -9.04 18.78
CA GLY A 289 27.34 -9.95 19.68
C GLY A 289 28.84 -10.06 19.36
N SER A 290 29.29 -9.52 18.22
CA SER A 290 30.69 -9.51 17.79
C SER A 290 31.43 -8.21 18.11
N LEU A 291 30.79 -7.24 18.77
CA LEU A 291 31.33 -5.98 19.28
C LEU A 291 31.43 -6.01 20.80
#